data_9d527d1231c4b0d5307252aa7acb6a5d
#
_entry.id   9d527d1231c4b0d5307252aa7acb6a5d
#
_cell.length_a   1.000
_cell.length_b   1.000
_cell.length_c   1.000
_cell.angle_alpha   90.00
_cell.angle_beta   90.00
_cell.angle_gamma   90.00
#
_symmetry.space_group_name_H-M   'P 1'
#
loop_
_entity.id
_entity.type
_entity.pdbx_description
1 polymer ?
#
loop_
_entity_poly.entity_id
_entity_poly.type
_entity_poly.pdbx_seq_one_letter_code
_entity_poly.pdbx_strand_id
1 'polypeptide(L)'
;MKHFFTSIFLIAFATAFAQKKTNGVIYIEHPAIETVSQFNEAYVTGNLEKLKELMTDDVKVYTLSDRESNDADWIIGTSNWLSNNIIDFNIKHYGGSYPDVLEYDKDGTIDVKTYEWMTGYDRNTGVTLNMPRYATYRMDSKGKKISMIFINDDQSLWDKNWDAYGTNENGVIYKDHPYVSKVRLLYKAYESGILDSIKSHYTPETRFYDVMNSEIDEFKSLEEEFAQFNDFMSNYEVMGIKESGYPDVLDYKGDGAVVISWSEWTIKNKKSGESKTIKQHWQTSFNEDGEIVREDYYFNPAMLPK
;
A
#
# COMPACT_ATOMS: atom_id res chain seq x y z
N MET A 1 -36.94 53.86 -40.05
CA MET A 1 -36.24 54.13 -38.79
C MET A 1 -36.99 53.70 -37.53
N LYS A 2 -38.32 53.65 -37.51
CA LYS A 2 -39.08 53.23 -36.29
C LYS A 2 -38.96 51.75 -35.91
N HIS A 3 -38.69 50.85 -36.86
CA HIS A 3 -38.56 49.41 -36.58
C HIS A 3 -37.17 48.99 -36.11
N PHE A 4 -36.13 49.82 -36.31
CA PHE A 4 -34.75 49.53 -35.89
C PHE A 4 -34.55 49.73 -34.36
N PHE A 5 -35.25 50.67 -33.77
CA PHE A 5 -35.19 50.92 -32.34
C PHE A 5 -35.93 49.87 -31.50
N THR A 6 -36.99 49.27 -32.03
CA THR A 6 -37.77 48.24 -31.34
C THR A 6 -37.01 46.93 -31.23
N SER A 7 -36.19 46.57 -32.26
CA SER A 7 -35.38 45.35 -32.26
C SER A 7 -34.19 45.40 -31.27
N ILE A 8 -33.60 46.60 -31.07
CA ILE A 8 -32.49 46.80 -30.10
C ILE A 8 -33.00 46.71 -28.67
N PHE A 9 -34.21 47.15 -28.39
CA PHE A 9 -34.80 47.09 -27.03
C PHE A 9 -35.21 45.66 -26.63
N LEU A 10 -35.62 44.81 -27.58
CA LEU A 10 -35.94 43.40 -27.33
C LEU A 10 -34.66 42.54 -27.08
N ILE A 11 -33.57 42.88 -27.75
CA ILE A 11 -32.27 42.18 -27.51
C ILE A 11 -31.67 42.56 -26.17
N ALA A 12 -31.79 43.82 -25.74
CA ALA A 12 -31.33 44.27 -24.42
C ALA A 12 -32.13 43.65 -23.26
N PHE A 13 -33.42 43.33 -23.47
CA PHE A 13 -34.25 42.67 -22.46
C PHE A 13 -33.95 41.15 -22.36
N ALA A 14 -33.56 40.50 -23.48
CA ALA A 14 -33.21 39.08 -23.46
C ALA A 14 -31.86 38.76 -22.78
N THR A 15 -30.94 39.74 -22.73
CA THR A 15 -29.65 39.57 -22.01
C THR A 15 -29.76 39.82 -20.51
N ALA A 16 -30.81 40.43 -20.03
CA ALA A 16 -31.01 40.72 -18.60
C ALA A 16 -31.51 39.49 -17.79
N PHE A 17 -31.95 38.41 -18.43
CA PHE A 17 -32.49 37.23 -17.75
C PHE A 17 -31.54 36.01 -17.72
N ALA A 18 -30.32 36.15 -18.23
CA ALA A 18 -29.30 35.12 -18.08
C ALA A 18 -28.48 35.31 -16.79
N GLN A 19 -29.10 35.69 -15.71
CA GLN A 19 -28.43 35.67 -14.39
C GLN A 19 -28.24 34.19 -14.02
N LYS A 20 -26.99 33.73 -14.01
CA LYS A 20 -26.63 32.39 -13.54
C LYS A 20 -27.25 32.19 -12.16
N LYS A 21 -28.24 31.29 -12.05
CA LYS A 21 -28.87 31.00 -10.76
C LYS A 21 -27.81 30.29 -9.89
N THR A 22 -27.32 30.98 -8.85
CA THR A 22 -26.44 30.38 -7.86
C THR A 22 -27.22 29.35 -7.03
N ASN A 23 -26.57 28.38 -6.44
CA ASN A 23 -27.16 27.41 -5.54
C ASN A 23 -26.63 27.56 -4.10
N GLY A 24 -25.68 28.48 -3.88
CA GLY A 24 -25.06 28.72 -2.58
C GLY A 24 -23.68 29.37 -2.72
N VAL A 25 -22.99 29.46 -1.59
CA VAL A 25 -21.65 30.05 -1.46
C VAL A 25 -20.67 29.05 -0.86
N ILE A 26 -19.43 29.16 -1.27
CA ILE A 26 -18.31 28.41 -0.69
C ILE A 26 -17.45 29.36 0.12
N TYR A 27 -17.16 29.00 1.36
CA TYR A 27 -16.31 29.78 2.27
C TYR A 27 -15.06 28.97 2.64
N ILE A 28 -13.91 29.63 2.72
CA ILE A 28 -12.65 29.09 3.27
C ILE A 28 -12.42 29.51 4.72
N GLU A 29 -13.22 30.48 5.22
CA GLU A 29 -13.25 30.93 6.60
C GLU A 29 -14.71 30.93 7.09
N HIS A 30 -15.02 30.08 8.06
CA HIS A 30 -16.37 29.94 8.59
C HIS A 30 -16.33 29.33 10.01
N PRO A 31 -17.19 29.72 10.97
CA PRO A 31 -17.20 29.13 12.32
C PRO A 31 -17.38 27.64 12.40
N ALA A 32 -18.05 26.99 11.41
CA ALA A 32 -18.22 25.55 11.34
C ALA A 32 -16.88 24.79 11.18
N ILE A 33 -15.84 25.42 10.62
CA ILE A 33 -14.50 24.84 10.49
C ILE A 33 -13.91 24.55 11.87
N GLU A 34 -14.08 25.47 12.80
CA GLU A 34 -13.61 25.30 14.18
C GLU A 34 -14.32 24.14 14.88
N THR A 35 -15.63 23.98 14.68
CA THR A 35 -16.39 22.84 15.22
C THR A 35 -15.86 21.51 14.69
N VAL A 36 -15.58 21.43 13.39
CA VAL A 36 -15.03 20.22 12.76
C VAL A 36 -13.59 19.96 13.20
N SER A 37 -12.79 21.01 13.37
CA SER A 37 -11.42 20.89 13.90
C SER A 37 -11.42 20.31 15.32
N GLN A 38 -12.28 20.82 16.21
CA GLN A 38 -12.44 20.29 17.56
C GLN A 38 -12.96 18.84 17.57
N PHE A 39 -13.86 18.51 16.62
CA PHE A 39 -14.33 17.14 16.45
C PHE A 39 -13.20 16.19 16.06
N ASN A 40 -12.39 16.55 15.07
CA ASN A 40 -11.26 15.73 14.64
C ASN A 40 -10.21 15.58 15.76
N GLU A 41 -9.91 16.62 16.51
CA GLU A 41 -9.03 16.54 17.69
C GLU A 41 -9.61 15.58 18.75
N ALA A 42 -10.88 15.71 19.08
CA ALA A 42 -11.56 14.84 20.03
C ALA A 42 -11.60 13.39 19.55
N TYR A 43 -11.81 13.18 18.23
CA TYR A 43 -11.83 11.87 17.59
C TYR A 43 -10.48 11.17 17.66
N VAL A 44 -9.39 11.90 17.37
CA VAL A 44 -8.02 11.37 17.41
C VAL A 44 -7.57 11.07 18.84
N THR A 45 -7.93 11.94 19.79
CA THR A 45 -7.50 11.78 21.20
C THR A 45 -8.40 10.87 22.03
N GLY A 46 -9.53 10.41 21.48
CA GLY A 46 -10.51 9.62 22.23
C GLY A 46 -11.26 10.42 23.33
N ASN A 47 -11.42 11.72 23.12
CA ASN A 47 -12.21 12.55 24.03
C ASN A 47 -13.71 12.39 23.75
N LEU A 48 -14.28 11.29 24.27
CA LEU A 48 -15.65 10.86 23.96
C LEU A 48 -16.71 11.84 24.41
N GLU A 49 -16.50 12.55 25.52
CA GLU A 49 -17.42 13.57 26.02
C GLU A 49 -17.47 14.79 25.07
N LYS A 50 -16.31 15.20 24.57
CA LYS A 50 -16.23 16.29 23.60
C LYS A 50 -16.89 15.91 22.26
N LEU A 51 -16.75 14.67 21.80
CA LEU A 51 -17.45 14.18 20.62
C LEU A 51 -18.97 14.30 20.78
N LYS A 52 -19.52 13.85 21.92
CA LYS A 52 -20.96 13.96 22.23
C LYS A 52 -21.44 15.41 22.25
N GLU A 53 -20.63 16.31 22.83
CA GLU A 53 -20.97 17.76 22.87
C GLU A 53 -21.09 18.35 21.45
N LEU A 54 -20.21 17.96 20.54
CA LEU A 54 -20.11 18.50 19.18
C LEU A 54 -21.11 17.92 18.18
N MET A 55 -21.77 16.82 18.52
CA MET A 55 -22.79 16.17 17.68
C MET A 55 -24.21 16.43 18.20
N THR A 56 -25.20 16.30 17.29
CA THR A 56 -26.60 16.18 17.69
C THR A 56 -26.89 14.77 18.20
N ASP A 57 -27.93 14.60 19.02
CA ASP A 57 -28.30 13.30 19.58
C ASP A 57 -28.75 12.29 18.50
N ASP A 58 -29.22 12.79 17.36
CA ASP A 58 -29.71 12.03 16.21
C ASP A 58 -28.71 12.02 15.03
N VAL A 59 -27.45 12.32 15.27
CA VAL A 59 -26.40 12.34 14.22
C VAL A 59 -26.41 11.07 13.40
N LYS A 60 -26.23 11.22 12.08
CA LYS A 60 -26.10 10.11 11.12
C LYS A 60 -24.70 10.02 10.59
N VAL A 61 -24.11 8.83 10.61
CA VAL A 61 -22.75 8.59 10.11
C VAL A 61 -22.82 7.58 8.95
N TYR A 62 -22.28 7.96 7.81
CA TYR A 62 -22.21 7.15 6.61
C TYR A 62 -20.76 6.87 6.24
N THR A 63 -20.47 5.65 5.84
CA THR A 63 -19.23 5.27 5.15
C THR A 63 -19.55 4.83 3.71
N LEU A 64 -18.58 4.69 2.85
CA LEU A 64 -18.83 4.22 1.47
C LEU A 64 -19.32 2.78 1.41
N SER A 65 -18.95 1.97 2.38
CA SER A 65 -19.31 0.55 2.44
C SER A 65 -20.70 0.31 3.01
N ASP A 66 -21.24 1.25 3.78
CA ASP A 66 -22.50 1.07 4.49
C ASP A 66 -23.70 1.51 3.64
N ARG A 67 -24.74 0.67 3.60
CA ARG A 67 -26.00 0.99 2.94
C ARG A 67 -26.93 1.82 3.82
N GLU A 68 -26.76 1.70 5.14
CA GLU A 68 -27.54 2.38 6.17
C GLU A 68 -26.62 3.27 7.00
N SER A 69 -27.20 4.30 7.63
CA SER A 69 -26.45 5.17 8.53
C SER A 69 -26.20 4.50 9.87
N ASN A 70 -24.98 4.68 10.36
CA ASN A 70 -24.63 4.47 11.77
C ASN A 70 -25.07 5.67 12.61
N ASP A 71 -24.98 5.57 13.92
CA ASP A 71 -25.37 6.57 14.91
C ASP A 71 -24.16 7.14 15.70
N ALA A 72 -24.46 7.94 16.73
CA ALA A 72 -23.47 8.51 17.62
C ALA A 72 -22.60 7.43 18.33
N ASP A 73 -23.22 6.33 18.75
CA ASP A 73 -22.50 5.28 19.49
C ASP A 73 -21.45 4.60 18.61
N TRP A 74 -21.73 4.46 17.31
CA TRP A 74 -20.75 3.90 16.36
C TRP A 74 -19.50 4.79 16.24
N ILE A 75 -19.64 6.10 16.03
CA ILE A 75 -18.49 7.01 15.87
C ILE A 75 -17.70 7.16 17.18
N ILE A 76 -18.40 7.15 18.32
CA ILE A 76 -17.80 7.19 19.66
C ILE A 76 -17.01 5.90 19.91
N GLY A 77 -17.60 4.74 19.61
CA GLY A 77 -16.95 3.44 19.72
C GLY A 77 -15.71 3.34 18.83
N THR A 78 -15.81 3.82 17.59
CA THR A 78 -14.68 3.86 16.64
C THR A 78 -13.56 4.75 17.16
N SER A 79 -13.86 5.98 17.64
CA SER A 79 -12.87 6.87 18.24
C SER A 79 -12.18 6.23 19.45
N ASN A 80 -12.97 5.61 20.34
CA ASN A 80 -12.42 4.90 21.50
C ASN A 80 -11.48 3.76 21.10
N TRP A 81 -11.87 2.97 20.09
CA TRP A 81 -11.03 1.88 19.60
C TRP A 81 -9.73 2.42 18.97
N LEU A 82 -9.83 3.41 18.08
CA LEU A 82 -8.68 4.03 17.40
C LEU A 82 -7.67 4.61 18.39
N SER A 83 -8.13 5.43 19.32
CA SER A 83 -7.26 6.09 20.31
C SER A 83 -6.56 5.10 21.27
N ASN A 84 -7.14 3.92 21.49
CA ASN A 84 -6.56 2.89 22.35
C ASN A 84 -5.68 1.89 21.59
N ASN A 85 -5.90 1.68 20.30
CA ASN A 85 -5.22 0.62 19.56
C ASN A 85 -4.26 1.13 18.48
N ILE A 86 -4.44 2.35 17.97
CA ILE A 86 -3.55 2.92 16.95
C ILE A 86 -2.53 3.84 17.60
N ILE A 87 -1.26 3.45 17.53
CA ILE A 87 -0.13 4.26 18.00
C ILE A 87 0.13 5.38 16.99
N ASP A 88 0.49 6.56 17.48
CA ASP A 88 0.74 7.78 16.68
C ASP A 88 -0.44 8.13 15.76
N PHE A 89 -1.66 7.80 16.22
CA PHE A 89 -2.88 8.09 15.48
C PHE A 89 -3.04 9.59 15.24
N ASN A 90 -3.20 9.96 13.98
CA ASN A 90 -3.31 11.36 13.60
C ASN A 90 -4.14 11.53 12.32
N ILE A 91 -4.87 12.65 12.25
CA ILE A 91 -5.58 13.10 11.06
C ILE A 91 -5.13 14.54 10.79
N LYS A 92 -4.53 14.80 9.63
CA LYS A 92 -4.05 16.12 9.21
C LYS A 92 -4.60 16.48 7.85
N HIS A 93 -4.69 17.75 7.54
CA HIS A 93 -5.00 18.19 6.19
C HIS A 93 -3.96 17.69 5.19
N TYR A 94 -4.44 17.21 4.04
CA TYR A 94 -3.59 16.70 2.97
C TYR A 94 -2.85 17.84 2.26
N GLY A 95 -1.53 17.78 2.24
CA GLY A 95 -0.69 18.78 1.58
C GLY A 95 -0.99 20.20 2.06
N GLY A 96 -1.38 21.07 1.13
CA GLY A 96 -1.80 22.45 1.41
C GLY A 96 -3.32 22.64 1.40
N SER A 97 -4.11 21.56 1.52
CA SER A 97 -5.56 21.65 1.50
C SER A 97 -6.11 22.34 2.76
N TYR A 98 -7.26 22.91 2.62
CA TYR A 98 -8.04 23.52 3.69
C TYR A 98 -9.51 23.08 3.58
N PRO A 99 -10.29 23.14 4.67
CA PRO A 99 -11.70 22.82 4.64
C PRO A 99 -12.50 23.81 3.79
N ASP A 100 -13.42 23.27 2.97
CA ASP A 100 -14.41 24.08 2.24
C ASP A 100 -15.75 24.02 2.98
N VAL A 101 -16.37 25.18 3.22
CA VAL A 101 -17.72 25.25 3.76
C VAL A 101 -18.69 25.66 2.67
N LEU A 102 -19.68 24.80 2.43
CA LEU A 102 -20.73 25.00 1.45
C LEU A 102 -22.02 25.39 2.18
N GLU A 103 -22.50 26.62 1.92
CA GLU A 103 -23.80 27.09 2.41
C GLU A 103 -24.77 27.15 1.24
N TYR A 104 -25.87 26.39 1.31
CA TYR A 104 -26.85 26.27 0.23
C TYR A 104 -27.99 27.29 0.37
N ASP A 105 -28.25 28.04 -0.71
CA ASP A 105 -29.30 29.09 -0.75
C ASP A 105 -30.72 28.57 -0.48
N LYS A 106 -30.98 27.28 -0.82
CA LYS A 106 -32.34 26.74 -0.81
C LYS A 106 -32.90 26.55 0.60
N ASP A 107 -32.07 26.08 1.52
CA ASP A 107 -32.50 25.62 2.85
C ASP A 107 -31.51 26.00 3.96
N GLY A 108 -30.46 26.73 3.63
CA GLY A 108 -29.42 27.13 4.57
C GLY A 108 -28.59 25.97 5.10
N THR A 109 -28.58 24.82 4.40
CA THR A 109 -27.72 23.70 4.77
C THR A 109 -26.26 24.10 4.71
N ILE A 110 -25.51 23.79 5.77
CA ILE A 110 -24.08 24.04 5.88
C ILE A 110 -23.35 22.69 5.91
N ASP A 111 -22.53 22.43 4.89
CA ASP A 111 -21.66 21.26 4.81
C ASP A 111 -20.20 21.70 4.86
N VAL A 112 -19.41 21.12 5.77
CA VAL A 112 -17.95 21.29 5.83
C VAL A 112 -17.29 20.09 5.18
N LYS A 113 -16.50 20.30 4.14
CA LYS A 113 -15.72 19.27 3.46
C LYS A 113 -14.26 19.34 3.86
N THR A 114 -13.69 18.21 4.22
CA THR A 114 -12.28 18.10 4.60
C THR A 114 -11.54 17.14 3.68
N TYR A 115 -10.28 17.44 3.43
CA TYR A 115 -9.33 16.62 2.65
C TYR A 115 -8.15 16.32 3.57
N GLU A 116 -8.11 15.10 4.05
CA GLU A 116 -7.27 14.71 5.18
C GLU A 116 -6.37 13.53 4.81
N TRP A 117 -5.35 13.35 5.63
CA TRP A 117 -4.49 12.18 5.61
C TRP A 117 -4.47 11.56 7.00
N MET A 118 -4.78 10.28 7.08
CA MET A 118 -4.81 9.52 8.31
C MET A 118 -3.56 8.67 8.43
N THR A 119 -2.91 8.72 9.61
CA THR A 119 -1.67 7.98 9.89
C THR A 119 -1.70 7.33 11.26
N GLY A 120 -0.87 6.30 11.43
CA GLY A 120 -0.66 5.56 12.66
C GLY A 120 -0.28 4.12 12.38
N TYR A 121 -0.22 3.28 13.39
CA TYR A 121 -0.09 1.83 13.23
C TYR A 121 -0.82 1.10 14.36
N ASP A 122 -1.40 -0.04 14.03
CA ASP A 122 -2.07 -0.87 15.02
C ASP A 122 -1.04 -1.54 15.95
N ARG A 123 -1.20 -1.35 17.27
CA ARG A 123 -0.26 -1.86 18.28
C ARG A 123 -0.20 -3.39 18.37
N ASN A 124 -1.25 -4.07 17.95
CA ASN A 124 -1.37 -5.52 18.05
C ASN A 124 -0.89 -6.24 16.79
N THR A 125 -1.12 -5.64 15.62
CA THR A 125 -0.83 -6.25 14.32
C THR A 125 0.38 -5.64 13.62
N GLY A 126 0.77 -4.40 14.00
CA GLY A 126 1.82 -3.65 13.32
C GLY A 126 1.40 -3.09 11.95
N VAL A 127 0.16 -3.28 11.53
CA VAL A 127 -0.34 -2.73 10.27
C VAL A 127 -0.31 -1.21 10.33
N THR A 128 0.40 -0.62 9.36
CA THR A 128 0.53 0.84 9.26
C THR A 128 -0.66 1.41 8.51
N LEU A 129 -1.34 2.37 9.13
CA LEU A 129 -2.34 3.22 8.50
C LEU A 129 -1.62 4.41 7.86
N ASN A 130 -1.81 4.60 6.57
CA ASN A 130 -1.24 5.72 5.82
C ASN A 130 -2.09 5.96 4.57
N MET A 131 -3.21 6.67 4.75
CA MET A 131 -4.26 6.75 3.73
C MET A 131 -4.95 8.09 3.66
N PRO A 132 -5.48 8.48 2.48
CA PRO A 132 -6.36 9.63 2.35
C PRO A 132 -7.69 9.38 3.09
N ARG A 133 -8.25 10.45 3.63
CA ARG A 133 -9.58 10.48 4.22
C ARG A 133 -10.31 11.74 3.73
N TYR A 134 -11.47 11.53 3.16
CA TYR A 134 -12.36 12.63 2.78
C TYR A 134 -13.58 12.57 3.67
N ALA A 135 -13.93 13.69 4.30
CA ALA A 135 -15.12 13.74 5.11
C ALA A 135 -16.01 14.93 4.76
N THR A 136 -17.29 14.76 4.95
CA THR A 136 -18.29 15.85 4.88
C THR A 136 -19.06 15.86 6.19
N TYR A 137 -19.06 17.01 6.84
CA TYR A 137 -19.77 17.24 8.10
C TYR A 137 -20.91 18.20 7.84
N ARG A 138 -22.15 17.74 7.96
CA ARG A 138 -23.33 18.58 7.90
C ARG A 138 -23.62 19.15 9.27
N MET A 139 -23.79 20.45 9.33
CA MET A 139 -24.15 21.15 10.57
C MET A 139 -25.65 21.06 10.84
N ASP A 140 -26.03 21.23 12.09
CA ASP A 140 -27.43 21.44 12.48
C ASP A 140 -27.96 22.78 11.93
N SER A 141 -29.27 23.02 12.04
CA SER A 141 -29.91 24.26 11.56
C SER A 141 -29.41 25.54 12.25
N LYS A 142 -28.66 25.42 13.34
CA LYS A 142 -28.02 26.55 14.05
C LYS A 142 -26.55 26.72 13.67
N GLY A 143 -25.99 25.84 12.85
CA GLY A 143 -24.58 25.83 12.43
C GLY A 143 -23.60 25.56 13.57
N LYS A 144 -24.03 24.88 14.65
CA LYS A 144 -23.23 24.70 15.88
C LYS A 144 -22.81 23.28 16.16
N LYS A 145 -23.65 22.29 15.81
CA LYS A 145 -23.42 20.88 16.04
C LYS A 145 -23.41 20.10 14.72
N ILE A 146 -22.71 18.99 14.70
CA ILE A 146 -22.66 18.10 13.56
C ILE A 146 -23.89 17.18 13.62
N SER A 147 -24.72 17.20 12.57
CA SER A 147 -25.95 16.40 12.44
C SER A 147 -25.78 15.23 11.49
N MET A 148 -24.76 15.26 10.59
CA MET A 148 -24.43 14.17 9.69
C MET A 148 -22.93 14.17 9.41
N ILE A 149 -22.34 12.97 9.34
CA ILE A 149 -20.96 12.76 8.94
C ILE A 149 -20.96 11.77 7.78
N PHE A 150 -20.24 12.08 6.73
CA PHE A 150 -19.95 11.15 5.64
C PHE A 150 -18.44 10.97 5.53
N ILE A 151 -17.95 9.72 5.66
CA ILE A 151 -16.53 9.37 5.65
C ILE A 151 -16.23 8.49 4.44
N ASN A 152 -15.16 8.84 3.75
CA ASN A 152 -14.58 8.07 2.66
C ASN A 152 -13.08 7.92 2.92
N ASP A 153 -12.65 6.71 3.21
CA ASP A 153 -11.26 6.32 3.41
C ASP A 153 -10.94 5.00 2.69
N ASP A 154 -9.73 4.48 2.83
CA ASP A 154 -9.30 3.28 2.14
C ASP A 154 -9.78 2.02 2.86
N GLN A 155 -10.89 1.46 2.39
CA GLN A 155 -11.46 0.22 2.92
C GLN A 155 -10.47 -0.96 2.83
N SER A 156 -9.65 -1.04 1.78
CA SER A 156 -8.71 -2.15 1.60
C SER A 156 -7.64 -2.19 2.69
N LEU A 157 -7.25 -1.02 3.19
CA LEU A 157 -6.30 -0.92 4.30
C LEU A 157 -6.94 -1.31 5.64
N TRP A 158 -8.23 -0.99 5.83
CA TRP A 158 -9.00 -1.48 6.99
C TRP A 158 -9.18 -3.00 6.95
N ASP A 159 -9.51 -3.57 5.80
CA ASP A 159 -9.63 -5.01 5.61
C ASP A 159 -8.30 -5.70 5.95
N LYS A 160 -7.17 -5.18 5.44
CA LYS A 160 -5.83 -5.66 5.80
C LYS A 160 -5.57 -5.60 7.31
N ASN A 161 -6.02 -4.54 7.97
CA ASN A 161 -5.85 -4.41 9.43
C ASN A 161 -6.68 -5.46 10.18
N TRP A 162 -7.93 -5.66 9.78
CA TRP A 162 -8.81 -6.65 10.42
C TRP A 162 -8.37 -8.09 10.14
N ASP A 163 -7.94 -8.39 8.92
CA ASP A 163 -7.41 -9.70 8.55
C ASP A 163 -6.16 -10.06 9.36
N ALA A 164 -5.35 -9.08 9.71
CA ALA A 164 -4.14 -9.29 10.51
C ALA A 164 -4.42 -9.71 11.98
N TYR A 165 -5.65 -9.58 12.47
CA TYR A 165 -6.05 -10.13 13.79
C TYR A 165 -6.33 -11.64 13.75
N GLY A 166 -6.49 -12.21 12.55
CA GLY A 166 -6.78 -13.61 12.34
C GLY A 166 -5.58 -14.40 11.80
N THR A 167 -5.79 -15.70 11.60
CA THR A 167 -4.89 -16.58 10.86
C THR A 167 -5.56 -16.92 9.54
N ASN A 168 -5.02 -16.41 8.44
CA ASN A 168 -5.53 -16.66 7.10
C ASN A 168 -4.62 -17.62 6.35
N GLU A 169 -5.17 -18.70 5.80
CA GLU A 169 -4.44 -19.62 4.94
C GLU A 169 -4.30 -19.01 3.54
N ASN A 170 -3.04 -18.78 3.12
CA ASN A 170 -2.73 -18.23 1.79
C ASN A 170 -2.03 -19.23 0.86
N GLY A 171 -1.87 -20.47 1.27
CA GLY A 171 -1.17 -21.49 0.49
C GLY A 171 -0.79 -22.72 1.30
N VAL A 172 0.09 -23.52 0.72
CA VAL A 172 0.59 -24.78 1.31
C VAL A 172 2.11 -24.81 1.29
N ILE A 173 2.72 -25.39 2.30
CA ILE A 173 4.18 -25.63 2.33
C ILE A 173 4.44 -27.11 2.01
N TYR A 174 5.29 -27.35 1.00
CA TYR A 174 5.73 -28.69 0.65
C TYR A 174 7.21 -28.88 0.93
N LYS A 175 7.57 -29.99 1.56
CA LYS A 175 8.96 -30.43 1.73
C LYS A 175 9.47 -31.19 0.51
N ASP A 176 8.62 -32.04 -0.08
CA ASP A 176 8.91 -32.82 -1.27
C ASP A 176 8.03 -32.34 -2.44
N HIS A 177 8.65 -31.74 -3.45
CA HIS A 177 7.97 -31.14 -4.59
C HIS A 177 8.89 -31.17 -5.83
N PRO A 178 8.35 -31.29 -7.07
CA PRO A 178 9.16 -31.26 -8.28
C PRO A 178 10.08 -30.04 -8.40
N TYR A 179 9.67 -28.88 -7.89
CA TYR A 179 10.48 -27.65 -7.93
C TYR A 179 11.72 -27.73 -7.04
N VAL A 180 11.67 -28.45 -5.92
CA VAL A 180 12.88 -28.76 -5.13
C VAL A 180 13.92 -29.51 -5.98
N SER A 181 13.46 -30.47 -6.78
CA SER A 181 14.34 -31.20 -7.68
C SER A 181 14.93 -30.31 -8.78
N LYS A 182 14.15 -29.33 -9.29
CA LYS A 182 14.66 -28.34 -10.25
C LYS A 182 15.78 -27.49 -9.64
N VAL A 183 15.58 -26.98 -8.41
CA VAL A 183 16.62 -26.21 -7.68
C VAL A 183 17.87 -27.07 -7.42
N ARG A 184 17.72 -28.34 -7.06
CA ARG A 184 18.87 -29.26 -6.89
C ARG A 184 19.63 -29.47 -8.18
N LEU A 185 18.94 -29.65 -9.30
CA LEU A 185 19.57 -29.76 -10.62
C LEU A 185 20.27 -28.45 -11.02
N LEU A 186 19.68 -27.32 -10.72
CA LEU A 186 20.32 -26.01 -10.90
C LEU A 186 21.61 -25.88 -10.08
N TYR A 187 21.65 -26.35 -8.82
CA TYR A 187 22.88 -26.39 -8.03
C TYR A 187 23.94 -27.25 -8.67
N LYS A 188 23.55 -28.43 -9.25
CA LYS A 188 24.49 -29.29 -9.98
C LYS A 188 25.00 -28.63 -11.26
N ALA A 189 24.19 -27.84 -11.92
CA ALA A 189 24.63 -27.02 -13.05
C ALA A 189 25.68 -25.98 -12.63
N TYR A 190 25.46 -25.29 -11.52
CA TYR A 190 26.43 -24.33 -10.94
C TYR A 190 27.75 -25.02 -10.54
N GLU A 191 27.71 -26.23 -9.94
CA GLU A 191 28.88 -27.03 -9.61
C GLU A 191 29.67 -27.44 -10.86
N SER A 192 28.99 -27.68 -11.98
CA SER A 192 29.65 -28.05 -13.25
C SER A 192 30.45 -26.89 -13.85
N GLY A 193 30.09 -25.66 -13.54
CA GLY A 193 30.67 -24.45 -14.11
C GLY A 193 30.39 -24.25 -15.60
N ILE A 194 29.45 -25.04 -16.19
CA ILE A 194 29.08 -24.95 -17.61
C ILE A 194 27.95 -23.96 -17.77
N LEU A 195 28.25 -22.77 -18.31
CA LEU A 195 27.30 -21.68 -18.45
C LEU A 195 26.01 -22.05 -19.18
N ASP A 196 26.13 -22.80 -20.30
CA ASP A 196 24.95 -23.21 -21.08
C ASP A 196 24.06 -24.18 -20.28
N SER A 197 24.64 -25.02 -19.44
CA SER A 197 23.91 -25.92 -18.55
C SER A 197 23.12 -25.11 -17.51
N ILE A 198 23.73 -24.09 -16.93
CA ILE A 198 23.07 -23.22 -15.95
C ILE A 198 21.94 -22.43 -16.64
N LYS A 199 22.23 -21.80 -17.79
CA LYS A 199 21.25 -21.05 -18.58
C LYS A 199 19.99 -21.82 -18.94
N SER A 200 20.16 -23.15 -19.20
CA SER A 200 19.05 -24.02 -19.61
C SER A 200 17.96 -24.19 -18.54
N HIS A 201 18.20 -23.75 -17.30
CA HIS A 201 17.21 -23.75 -16.22
C HIS A 201 16.32 -22.51 -16.18
N TYR A 202 16.65 -21.47 -16.94
CA TYR A 202 16.01 -20.17 -16.93
C TYR A 202 15.32 -19.85 -18.26
N THR A 203 14.36 -18.94 -18.21
CA THR A 203 13.77 -18.33 -19.40
C THR A 203 14.45 -16.99 -19.70
N PRO A 204 14.32 -16.44 -20.93
CA PRO A 204 14.86 -15.11 -21.26
C PRO A 204 14.26 -13.99 -20.38
N GLU A 205 13.06 -14.20 -19.84
CA GLU A 205 12.31 -13.25 -19.02
C GLU A 205 12.65 -13.33 -17.53
N THR A 206 13.48 -14.31 -17.12
CA THR A 206 13.88 -14.49 -15.71
C THR A 206 14.58 -13.23 -15.19
N ARG A 207 14.18 -12.78 -14.00
CA ARG A 207 14.74 -11.62 -13.31
C ARG A 207 15.54 -12.04 -12.10
N PHE A 208 16.70 -11.42 -11.91
CA PHE A 208 17.63 -11.72 -10.83
C PHE A 208 17.78 -10.51 -9.90
N TYR A 209 17.55 -10.72 -8.62
CA TYR A 209 17.67 -9.70 -7.58
C TYR A 209 18.82 -10.07 -6.63
N ASP A 210 19.90 -9.30 -6.70
CA ASP A 210 21.00 -9.36 -5.73
C ASP A 210 20.65 -8.51 -4.51
N VAL A 211 20.01 -9.11 -3.54
CA VAL A 211 19.45 -8.41 -2.37
C VAL A 211 20.49 -7.68 -1.54
N MET A 212 21.76 -8.08 -1.62
CA MET A 212 22.85 -7.47 -0.85
C MET A 212 23.50 -6.28 -1.55
N ASN A 213 23.37 -6.18 -2.87
CA ASN A 213 24.15 -5.23 -3.69
C ASN A 213 23.32 -4.39 -4.67
N SER A 214 22.01 -4.66 -4.76
CA SER A 214 21.10 -3.89 -5.62
C SER A 214 20.36 -2.82 -4.83
N GLU A 215 19.97 -1.75 -5.51
CA GLU A 215 18.96 -0.83 -4.97
C GLU A 215 17.58 -1.50 -4.97
N ILE A 216 16.64 -0.92 -4.20
CA ILE A 216 15.27 -1.44 -4.11
C ILE A 216 14.65 -1.45 -5.51
N ASP A 217 14.03 -2.58 -5.87
CA ASP A 217 13.37 -2.82 -7.17
C ASP A 217 14.31 -2.91 -8.40
N GLU A 218 15.63 -2.82 -8.23
CA GLU A 218 16.58 -3.06 -9.30
C GLU A 218 16.75 -4.57 -9.53
N PHE A 219 16.65 -5.00 -10.78
CA PHE A 219 16.91 -6.39 -11.17
C PHE A 219 17.84 -6.45 -12.37
N LYS A 220 18.51 -7.60 -12.51
CA LYS A 220 19.30 -7.93 -13.68
C LYS A 220 18.52 -8.86 -14.61
N SER A 221 18.66 -8.63 -15.91
CA SER A 221 18.23 -9.59 -16.93
C SER A 221 19.09 -10.85 -16.91
N LEU A 222 18.61 -11.88 -17.59
CA LEU A 222 19.38 -13.11 -17.78
C LEU A 222 20.77 -12.83 -18.38
N GLU A 223 20.87 -11.94 -19.36
CA GLU A 223 22.14 -11.59 -20.02
C GLU A 223 23.10 -10.89 -19.05
N GLU A 224 22.64 -9.93 -18.28
CA GLU A 224 23.45 -9.19 -17.30
C GLU A 224 23.94 -10.09 -16.18
N GLU A 225 23.07 -10.93 -15.62
CA GLU A 225 23.44 -11.89 -14.57
C GLU A 225 24.51 -12.87 -15.07
N PHE A 226 24.35 -13.40 -16.28
CA PHE A 226 25.30 -14.34 -16.85
C PHE A 226 26.61 -13.70 -17.31
N ALA A 227 26.61 -12.43 -17.69
CA ALA A 227 27.85 -11.67 -17.92
C ALA A 227 28.65 -11.55 -16.61
N GLN A 228 27.98 -11.20 -15.51
CA GLN A 228 28.62 -11.11 -14.19
C GLN A 228 29.08 -12.49 -13.67
N PHE A 229 28.27 -13.53 -13.86
CA PHE A 229 28.65 -14.87 -13.44
C PHE A 229 29.81 -15.43 -14.25
N ASN A 230 29.92 -15.12 -15.55
CA ASN A 230 31.08 -15.48 -16.37
C ASN A 230 32.37 -14.80 -15.89
N ASP A 231 32.28 -13.54 -15.47
CA ASP A 231 33.42 -12.83 -14.84
C ASP A 231 33.80 -13.49 -13.51
N PHE A 232 32.81 -13.82 -12.68
CA PHE A 232 33.03 -14.60 -11.46
C PHE A 232 33.75 -15.91 -11.74
N MET A 233 33.27 -16.71 -12.71
CA MET A 233 33.88 -18.01 -13.09
C MET A 233 35.27 -17.85 -13.69
N SER A 234 35.65 -16.70 -14.21
CA SER A 234 37.01 -16.42 -14.67
C SER A 234 38.02 -16.42 -13.51
N ASN A 235 37.61 -15.99 -12.35
CA ASN A 235 38.42 -15.80 -11.15
C ASN A 235 38.25 -16.93 -10.11
N TYR A 236 37.08 -17.55 -10.09
CA TYR A 236 36.68 -18.50 -9.06
C TYR A 236 36.17 -19.81 -9.67
N GLU A 237 36.14 -20.84 -8.84
CA GLU A 237 35.60 -22.17 -9.14
C GLU A 237 34.66 -22.59 -8.01
N VAL A 238 33.46 -23.05 -8.36
CA VAL A 238 32.50 -23.62 -7.41
C VAL A 238 32.87 -25.09 -7.20
N MET A 239 33.48 -25.39 -6.06
CA MET A 239 33.97 -26.75 -5.72
C MET A 239 32.85 -27.69 -5.26
N GLY A 240 31.75 -27.13 -4.79
CA GLY A 240 30.60 -27.89 -4.33
C GLY A 240 29.56 -27.03 -3.63
N ILE A 241 28.31 -27.47 -3.73
CA ILE A 241 27.14 -26.83 -3.09
C ILE A 241 26.47 -27.89 -2.19
N LYS A 242 26.38 -27.57 -0.92
CA LYS A 242 25.72 -28.42 0.08
C LYS A 242 24.47 -27.75 0.58
N GLU A 243 23.32 -28.42 0.55
CA GLU A 243 22.09 -27.95 1.17
C GLU A 243 22.27 -27.81 2.71
N SER A 244 21.78 -26.74 3.27
CA SER A 244 21.71 -26.50 4.70
C SER A 244 20.26 -26.68 5.16
N GLY A 245 19.94 -27.84 5.75
CA GLY A 245 18.58 -28.29 5.99
C GLY A 245 17.96 -28.96 4.74
N TYR A 246 16.77 -28.56 4.38
CA TYR A 246 16.08 -28.96 3.15
C TYR A 246 15.34 -27.74 2.57
N PRO A 247 15.19 -27.65 1.25
CA PRO A 247 14.38 -26.60 0.64
C PRO A 247 12.90 -26.82 0.92
N ASP A 248 12.18 -25.73 1.19
CA ASP A 248 10.73 -25.68 1.28
C ASP A 248 10.13 -25.04 0.04
N VAL A 249 8.98 -25.54 -0.41
CA VAL A 249 8.16 -24.90 -1.44
C VAL A 249 6.97 -24.24 -0.78
N LEU A 250 6.88 -22.94 -0.95
CA LEU A 250 5.70 -22.17 -0.61
C LEU A 250 4.83 -22.05 -1.87
N ASP A 251 3.68 -22.71 -1.87
CA ASP A 251 2.72 -22.69 -2.97
C ASP A 251 1.55 -21.77 -2.58
N TYR A 252 1.55 -20.56 -3.13
CA TYR A 252 0.59 -19.52 -2.80
C TYR A 252 -0.68 -19.66 -3.63
N LYS A 253 -1.83 -19.41 -3.02
CA LYS A 253 -3.13 -19.40 -3.72
C LYS A 253 -3.16 -18.28 -4.76
N GLY A 254 -3.07 -18.67 -6.06
CA GLY A 254 -3.23 -17.74 -7.19
C GLY A 254 -2.02 -16.88 -7.52
N ASP A 255 -0.83 -17.18 -6.95
CA ASP A 255 0.37 -16.35 -7.15
C ASP A 255 1.65 -17.19 -7.43
N GLY A 256 1.48 -18.46 -7.80
CA GLY A 256 2.60 -19.37 -8.12
C GLY A 256 3.33 -19.90 -6.88
N ALA A 257 4.47 -20.51 -7.11
CA ALA A 257 5.23 -21.18 -6.07
C ALA A 257 6.66 -20.63 -5.95
N VAL A 258 7.17 -20.60 -4.71
CA VAL A 258 8.53 -20.15 -4.39
C VAL A 258 9.27 -21.27 -3.66
N VAL A 259 10.45 -21.66 -4.15
CA VAL A 259 11.37 -22.53 -3.41
C VAL A 259 12.30 -21.68 -2.57
N ILE A 260 12.22 -21.85 -1.26
CA ILE A 260 13.15 -21.24 -0.31
C ILE A 260 14.24 -22.25 0.03
N SER A 261 15.50 -21.87 -0.16
CA SER A 261 16.63 -22.75 0.08
C SER A 261 17.80 -22.05 0.75
N TRP A 262 18.50 -22.80 1.60
CA TRP A 262 19.76 -22.41 2.21
C TRP A 262 20.85 -23.37 1.74
N SER A 263 22.01 -22.85 1.37
CA SER A 263 23.12 -23.64 0.86
C SER A 263 24.48 -23.12 1.33
N GLU A 264 25.45 -24.02 1.37
CA GLU A 264 26.85 -23.77 1.65
C GLU A 264 27.64 -23.98 0.36
N TRP A 265 28.19 -22.91 -0.19
CA TRP A 265 28.97 -22.92 -1.42
C TRP A 265 30.45 -22.90 -1.09
N THR A 266 31.18 -23.97 -1.46
CA THR A 266 32.63 -23.97 -1.37
C THR A 266 33.21 -23.40 -2.65
N ILE A 267 33.86 -22.26 -2.54
CA ILE A 267 34.40 -21.47 -3.65
C ILE A 267 35.91 -21.41 -3.51
N LYS A 268 36.62 -21.61 -4.60
CA LYS A 268 38.07 -21.56 -4.70
C LYS A 268 38.50 -20.41 -5.59
N ASN A 269 39.42 -19.59 -5.14
CA ASN A 269 40.09 -18.58 -5.96
C ASN A 269 41.14 -19.30 -6.85
N LYS A 270 41.01 -19.14 -8.16
CA LYS A 270 41.87 -19.83 -9.14
C LYS A 270 43.32 -19.36 -9.10
N LYS A 271 43.55 -18.10 -8.71
CA LYS A 271 44.88 -17.48 -8.66
C LYS A 271 45.63 -17.85 -7.39
N SER A 272 45.00 -17.65 -6.22
CA SER A 272 45.63 -17.92 -4.92
C SER A 272 45.54 -19.39 -4.49
N GLY A 273 44.58 -20.14 -5.01
CA GLY A 273 44.26 -21.50 -4.56
C GLY A 273 43.49 -21.55 -3.23
N GLU A 274 43.22 -20.41 -2.60
CA GLU A 274 42.45 -20.31 -1.36
C GLU A 274 41.01 -20.76 -1.60
N SER A 275 40.46 -21.53 -0.66
CA SER A 275 39.05 -21.95 -0.70
C SER A 275 38.30 -21.51 0.55
N LYS A 276 37.05 -21.07 0.37
CA LYS A 276 36.16 -20.74 1.46
C LYS A 276 34.77 -21.30 1.23
N THR A 277 34.08 -21.64 2.31
CA THR A 277 32.67 -22.02 2.29
C THR A 277 31.83 -20.81 2.73
N ILE A 278 30.87 -20.41 1.89
CA ILE A 278 30.01 -19.24 2.08
C ILE A 278 28.57 -19.73 2.14
N LYS A 279 27.83 -19.25 3.13
CA LYS A 279 26.37 -19.51 3.21
C LYS A 279 25.64 -18.58 2.27
N GLN A 280 24.66 -19.14 1.57
CA GLN A 280 23.76 -18.41 0.69
C GLN A 280 22.32 -18.79 0.98
N HIS A 281 21.43 -17.84 0.73
CA HIS A 281 20.00 -18.03 0.75
C HIS A 281 19.44 -17.66 -0.62
N TRP A 282 18.54 -18.49 -1.13
CA TRP A 282 17.91 -18.32 -2.43
C TRP A 282 16.39 -18.46 -2.31
N GLN A 283 15.68 -17.60 -3.02
CA GLN A 283 14.25 -17.71 -3.25
C GLN A 283 14.04 -17.79 -4.76
N THR A 284 13.65 -18.98 -5.23
CA THR A 284 13.44 -19.26 -6.65
C THR A 284 11.94 -19.33 -6.93
N SER A 285 11.41 -18.37 -7.67
CA SER A 285 9.98 -18.27 -7.99
C SER A 285 9.68 -18.96 -9.33
N PHE A 286 8.59 -19.71 -9.35
CA PHE A 286 8.11 -20.47 -10.48
C PHE A 286 6.74 -19.96 -10.95
N ASN A 287 6.53 -19.93 -12.27
CA ASN A 287 5.21 -19.74 -12.86
C ASN A 287 4.40 -21.06 -12.87
N GLU A 288 3.15 -20.99 -13.35
CA GLU A 288 2.26 -22.16 -13.44
C GLU A 288 2.80 -23.26 -14.36
N ASP A 289 3.62 -22.92 -15.36
CA ASP A 289 4.29 -23.87 -16.26
C ASP A 289 5.52 -24.52 -15.62
N GLY A 290 5.87 -24.09 -14.41
CA GLY A 290 7.00 -24.57 -13.65
C GLY A 290 8.34 -24.07 -14.17
N GLU A 291 8.38 -22.93 -14.81
CA GLU A 291 9.58 -22.23 -15.24
C GLU A 291 10.04 -21.24 -14.18
N ILE A 292 11.36 -21.06 -14.03
CA ILE A 292 11.92 -20.06 -13.12
C ILE A 292 11.76 -18.68 -13.74
N VAL A 293 11.01 -17.80 -13.03
CA VAL A 293 10.74 -16.43 -13.50
C VAL A 293 11.45 -15.37 -12.68
N ARG A 294 11.88 -15.73 -11.47
CA ARG A 294 12.58 -14.80 -10.57
C ARG A 294 13.50 -15.56 -9.62
N GLU A 295 14.68 -15.00 -9.38
CA GLU A 295 15.58 -15.39 -8.31
C GLU A 295 15.98 -14.21 -7.44
N ASP A 296 15.73 -14.31 -6.14
CA ASP A 296 16.28 -13.41 -5.13
C ASP A 296 17.37 -14.15 -4.38
N TYR A 297 18.60 -13.62 -4.44
CA TYR A 297 19.72 -14.26 -3.77
C TYR A 297 20.45 -13.30 -2.83
N TYR A 298 20.92 -13.88 -1.72
CA TYR A 298 21.64 -13.19 -0.65
C TYR A 298 23.06 -13.71 -0.63
N PHE A 299 23.94 -13.02 -1.36
CA PHE A 299 25.33 -13.33 -1.49
C PHE A 299 26.21 -12.15 -1.06
N ASN A 300 27.16 -12.41 -0.15
CA ASN A 300 28.11 -11.38 0.27
C ASN A 300 29.46 -11.57 -0.44
N PRO A 301 29.78 -10.77 -1.46
CA PRO A 301 31.04 -10.90 -2.22
C PRO A 301 32.29 -10.60 -1.37
N ALA A 302 32.16 -9.87 -0.25
CA ALA A 302 33.28 -9.66 0.67
C ALA A 302 33.78 -10.93 1.37
N MET A 303 32.97 -12.00 1.33
CA MET A 303 33.32 -13.31 1.89
C MET A 303 34.12 -14.20 0.93
N LEU A 304 34.27 -13.80 -0.33
CA LEU A 304 35.04 -14.55 -1.32
C LEU A 304 36.49 -14.76 -0.88
N PRO A 305 37.13 -15.91 -1.26
CA PRO A 305 38.56 -16.14 -1.02
C PRO A 305 39.39 -15.12 -1.82
N LYS A 306 40.44 -14.60 -1.18
CA LYS A 306 41.31 -13.53 -1.75
C LYS A 306 42.44 -14.08 -2.58
#